data_3643ec99e1c54e3e63ad1e35ee8c954d
#
_entry.id   3643ec99e1c54e3e63ad1e35ee8c954d
#
_cell.length_a   1.000
_cell.length_b   1.000
_cell.length_c   1.000
_cell.angle_alpha   90.00
_cell.angle_beta   90.00
_cell.angle_gamma   90.00
#
_symmetry.space_group_name_H-M   'P 1'
#
loop_
_entity.id
_entity.type
_entity.pdbx_description
1 polymer ?
#
loop_
_entity_poly.entity_id
_entity_poly.type
_entity_poly.pdbx_seq_one_letter_code
_entity_poly.pdbx_strand_id
1 'polypeptide(L)'
;EAASGQPLDSFLDRQVFSRLGMSDTRFRVGAADVGRTAPTEIAPPRGYPLRGEVHAENAFALGGVAGHAGLFSTAADLSVFAQMMLDGGTYNGVRIVSEATVDRFT
;
A
#
# COMPACT_ATOMS: atom_id res chain seq x y z
N GLU A 1 -4.41 -12.91 -4.03
CA GLU A 1 -3.74 -13.47 -5.22
C GLU A 1 -4.58 -14.58 -5.84
N ALA A 2 -5.09 -15.54 -5.06
CA ALA A 2 -5.91 -16.63 -5.59
C ALA A 2 -7.12 -16.15 -6.40
N ALA A 3 -7.81 -15.10 -5.95
CA ALA A 3 -9.00 -14.57 -6.62
C ALA A 3 -8.69 -13.80 -7.92
N SER A 4 -7.53 -13.16 -8.01
CA SER A 4 -7.15 -12.32 -9.17
C SER A 4 -6.21 -13.00 -10.15
N GLY A 5 -5.55 -14.08 -9.74
CA GLY A 5 -4.47 -14.72 -10.49
C GLY A 5 -3.21 -13.87 -10.63
N GLN A 6 -3.08 -12.80 -9.83
CA GLN A 6 -1.98 -11.84 -9.92
C GLN A 6 -1.32 -11.62 -8.55
N PRO A 7 -0.01 -11.28 -8.51
CA PRO A 7 0.63 -10.82 -7.28
C PRO A 7 -0.10 -9.61 -6.71
N LEU A 8 -0.16 -9.51 -5.37
CA LEU A 8 -0.92 -8.49 -4.67
C LEU A 8 -0.43 -7.07 -5.00
N ASP A 9 0.87 -6.85 -5.02
CA ASP A 9 1.49 -5.57 -5.36
C ASP A 9 1.10 -5.10 -6.77
N SER A 10 1.20 -5.99 -7.74
CA SER A 10 0.85 -5.71 -9.14
C SER A 10 -0.65 -5.46 -9.32
N PHE A 11 -1.49 -6.20 -8.60
CA PHE A 11 -2.94 -6.01 -8.62
C PHE A 11 -3.33 -4.65 -8.05
N LEU A 12 -2.84 -4.31 -6.85
CA LEU A 12 -3.18 -3.04 -6.19
C LEU A 12 -2.62 -1.84 -6.95
N ASP A 13 -1.41 -1.93 -7.48
CA ASP A 13 -0.86 -0.85 -8.30
C ASP A 13 -1.76 -0.54 -9.49
N ARG A 14 -2.12 -1.56 -10.27
CA ARG A 14 -2.93 -1.36 -11.49
C ARG A 14 -4.38 -1.02 -11.22
N GLN A 15 -5.00 -1.61 -10.20
CA GLN A 15 -6.43 -1.46 -9.95
C GLN A 15 -6.78 -0.31 -9.02
N VAL A 16 -5.84 0.14 -8.19
CA VAL A 16 -6.08 1.16 -7.18
C VAL A 16 -5.11 2.33 -7.31
N PHE A 17 -3.82 2.11 -7.05
CA PHE A 17 -2.87 3.21 -6.85
C PHE A 17 -2.67 4.04 -8.11
N SER A 18 -2.39 3.41 -9.25
CA SER A 18 -2.21 4.13 -10.52
C SER A 18 -3.49 4.82 -10.98
N ARG A 19 -4.65 4.21 -10.76
CA ARG A 19 -5.94 4.79 -11.13
C ARG A 19 -6.32 6.01 -10.28
N LEU A 20 -5.90 6.04 -9.02
CA LEU A 20 -6.11 7.16 -8.10
C LEU A 20 -5.00 8.22 -8.16
N GLY A 21 -3.92 7.98 -8.92
CA GLY A 21 -2.77 8.87 -8.96
C GLY A 21 -1.91 8.84 -7.69
N MET A 22 -1.96 7.75 -6.91
CA MET A 22 -1.18 7.54 -5.68
C MET A 22 0.23 7.06 -6.04
N SER A 23 1.03 7.95 -6.61
CA SER A 23 2.34 7.61 -7.19
C SER A 23 3.43 7.26 -6.19
N ASP A 24 3.26 7.66 -4.94
CA ASP A 24 4.17 7.36 -3.83
C ASP A 24 3.69 6.19 -2.93
N THR A 25 2.68 5.44 -3.39
CA THR A 25 2.14 4.29 -2.66
C THR A 25 2.56 2.98 -3.33
N ARG A 26 3.29 2.15 -2.61
CA ARG A 26 3.83 0.89 -3.14
C ARG A 26 4.28 -0.07 -2.05
N PHE A 27 4.33 -1.33 -2.37
CA PHE A 27 5.18 -2.28 -1.67
C PHE A 27 6.62 -2.13 -2.16
N ARG A 28 7.61 -2.51 -1.38
CA ARG A 28 9.04 -2.54 -1.76
C ARG A 28 9.54 -1.20 -2.29
N VAL A 29 10.10 -0.42 -1.42
CA VAL A 29 10.69 0.89 -1.76
C VAL A 29 11.96 0.67 -2.59
N GLY A 30 12.05 1.31 -3.74
CA GLY A 30 13.25 1.31 -4.57
C GLY A 30 14.38 2.13 -3.94
N ALA A 31 15.63 1.85 -4.33
CA ALA A 31 16.83 2.50 -3.78
C ALA A 31 16.77 4.04 -3.83
N ALA A 32 16.14 4.60 -4.86
CA ALA A 32 15.99 6.06 -5.02
C ALA A 32 15.08 6.68 -3.94
N ASP A 33 14.14 5.92 -3.38
CA ASP A 33 13.14 6.41 -2.45
C ASP A 33 13.45 6.07 -0.98
N VAL A 34 14.45 5.24 -0.72
CA VAL A 34 14.85 4.89 0.67
C VAL A 34 15.16 6.13 1.49
N GLY A 35 15.83 7.13 0.91
CA GLY A 35 16.15 8.40 1.57
C GLY A 35 14.94 9.21 2.01
N ARG A 36 13.80 9.04 1.34
CA ARG A 36 12.50 9.70 1.65
C ARG A 36 11.68 8.91 2.66
N THR A 37 12.06 7.68 2.96
CA THR A 37 11.30 6.78 3.84
C THR A 37 11.69 7.04 5.29
N ALA A 38 10.70 7.16 6.17
CA ALA A 38 10.93 7.26 7.60
C ALA A 38 11.53 5.95 8.13
N PRO A 39 12.57 6.02 8.97
CA PRO A 39 13.09 4.83 9.62
C PRO A 39 12.11 4.32 10.67
N THR A 40 12.12 3.02 10.89
CA THR A 40 11.50 2.38 12.05
C THR A 40 12.57 2.00 13.06
N GLU A 41 12.32 1.03 13.91
CA GLU A 41 13.26 0.61 14.93
C GLU A 41 14.25 -0.44 14.43
N ILE A 42 15.20 -0.80 15.28
CA ILE A 42 16.07 -1.97 15.08
C ILE A 42 15.25 -3.22 15.36
N ALA A 43 14.99 -4.04 14.35
CA ALA A 43 14.16 -5.22 14.49
C ALA A 43 15.00 -6.52 14.42
N PRO A 44 14.98 -7.37 15.47
CA PRO A 44 15.52 -8.71 15.36
C PRO A 44 14.75 -9.53 14.30
N PRO A 45 15.38 -10.47 13.59
CA PRO A 45 16.81 -10.82 13.62
C PRO A 45 17.70 -9.93 12.74
N ARG A 46 17.14 -8.93 12.05
CA ARG A 46 17.88 -8.08 11.11
C ARG A 46 18.96 -7.25 11.77
N GLY A 47 18.70 -6.71 12.98
CA GLY A 47 19.73 -6.12 13.83
C GLY A 47 20.25 -4.74 13.40
N TYR A 48 19.59 -4.08 12.45
CA TYR A 48 19.89 -2.72 11.98
C TYR A 48 18.63 -1.87 11.93
N PRO A 49 18.71 -0.52 11.96
CA PRO A 49 17.56 0.35 11.80
C PRO A 49 16.92 0.17 10.43
N LEU A 50 15.64 -0.20 10.41
CA LEU A 50 14.95 -0.45 9.15
C LEU A 50 14.54 0.86 8.49
N ARG A 51 14.82 0.98 7.20
CA ARG A 51 14.43 2.10 6.37
C ARG A 51 14.15 1.62 4.93
N GLY A 52 12.91 1.75 4.48
CA GLY A 52 12.51 1.21 3.18
C GLY A 52 12.28 -0.30 3.15
N GLU A 53 12.35 -0.94 4.30
CA GLU A 53 11.99 -2.34 4.51
C GLU A 53 10.79 -2.44 5.42
N VAL A 54 9.90 -3.41 5.17
CA VAL A 54 8.76 -3.65 6.06
C VAL A 54 9.22 -4.11 7.43
N HIS A 55 8.67 -3.50 8.48
CA HIS A 55 9.00 -3.87 9.86
C HIS A 55 8.44 -5.26 10.23
N ALA A 56 7.20 -5.55 9.85
CA ALA A 56 6.53 -6.80 10.18
C ALA A 56 7.31 -8.02 9.65
N GLU A 57 7.76 -8.88 10.54
CA GLU A 57 8.62 -10.03 10.23
C GLU A 57 7.96 -11.02 9.26
N ASN A 58 6.67 -11.29 9.45
CA ASN A 58 5.93 -12.19 8.58
C ASN A 58 5.82 -11.64 7.16
N ALA A 59 5.59 -10.33 7.01
CA ALA A 59 5.55 -9.69 5.69
C ALA A 59 6.95 -9.68 5.05
N PHE A 60 8.00 -9.45 5.84
CA PHE A 60 9.38 -9.55 5.37
C PHE A 60 9.71 -10.97 4.87
N ALA A 61 9.33 -11.99 5.61
CA ALA A 61 9.52 -13.40 5.22
C ALA A 61 8.78 -13.75 3.91
N LEU A 62 7.66 -13.07 3.62
CA LEU A 62 6.90 -13.18 2.37
C LEU A 62 7.45 -12.28 1.24
N GLY A 63 8.63 -11.71 1.40
CA GLY A 63 9.27 -10.86 0.40
C GLY A 63 8.78 -9.40 0.40
N GLY A 64 8.17 -8.94 1.48
CA GLY A 64 7.75 -7.54 1.67
C GLY A 64 6.37 -7.21 1.08
N VAL A 65 5.65 -8.18 0.57
CA VAL A 65 4.29 -8.00 0.00
C VAL A 65 3.33 -8.92 0.71
N ALA A 66 2.45 -8.35 1.53
CA ALA A 66 1.44 -9.12 2.26
C ALA A 66 0.19 -8.27 2.51
N GLY A 67 -0.96 -8.92 2.68
CA GLY A 67 -2.24 -8.22 2.90
C GLY A 67 -2.33 -7.49 4.24
N HIS A 68 -1.47 -7.83 5.20
CA HIS A 68 -1.49 -7.25 6.54
C HIS A 68 -0.41 -6.19 6.78
N ALA A 69 0.63 -6.13 5.95
CA ALA A 69 1.75 -5.19 6.10
C ALA A 69 2.62 -5.11 4.85
N GLY A 70 3.49 -4.11 4.78
CA GLY A 70 4.47 -3.95 3.71
C GLY A 70 4.23 -2.75 2.80
N LEU A 71 3.11 -2.05 2.97
CA LEU A 71 2.79 -0.89 2.16
C LEU A 71 3.51 0.36 2.68
N PHE A 72 4.10 1.11 1.77
CA PHE A 72 4.66 2.44 1.99
C PHE A 72 3.80 3.47 1.27
N SER A 73 3.61 4.62 1.88
CA SER A 73 2.76 5.69 1.32
C SER A 73 3.15 7.05 1.89
N THR A 74 2.46 8.08 1.42
CA THR A 74 2.53 9.44 1.94
C THR A 74 1.18 9.89 2.49
N ALA A 75 1.17 10.95 3.31
CA ALA A 75 -0.07 11.53 3.80
C ALA A 75 -0.95 12.04 2.64
N ALA A 76 -0.33 12.58 1.58
CA ALA A 76 -1.05 13.03 0.39
C ALA A 76 -1.77 11.88 -0.32
N ASP A 77 -1.07 10.78 -0.59
CA ASP A 77 -1.68 9.61 -1.24
C ASP A 77 -2.77 8.98 -0.37
N LEU A 78 -2.53 8.85 0.94
CA LEU A 78 -3.53 8.33 1.87
C LEU A 78 -4.78 9.21 1.93
N SER A 79 -4.64 10.54 1.80
CA SER A 79 -5.80 11.44 1.75
C SER A 79 -6.66 11.22 0.50
N VAL A 80 -6.05 10.88 -0.63
CA VAL A 80 -6.76 10.51 -1.86
C VAL A 80 -7.57 9.23 -1.64
N PHE A 81 -6.96 8.22 -1.03
CA PHE A 81 -7.65 6.96 -0.72
C PHE A 81 -8.81 7.19 0.27
N ALA A 82 -8.58 7.96 1.32
CA ALA A 82 -9.62 8.31 2.30
C ALA A 82 -10.79 9.06 1.64
N GLN A 83 -10.50 10.02 0.77
CA GLN A 83 -11.53 10.75 0.04
C GLN A 83 -12.32 9.82 -0.89
N MET A 84 -11.65 8.91 -1.59
CA MET A 84 -12.31 7.89 -2.40
C MET A 84 -13.31 7.06 -1.59
N MET A 85 -12.94 6.65 -0.38
CA MET A 85 -13.85 5.92 0.51
C MET A 85 -15.03 6.78 0.96
N LEU A 86 -14.79 8.05 1.34
CA LEU A 86 -15.85 9.00 1.72
C LEU A 86 -16.82 9.28 0.57
N ASP A 87 -16.34 9.28 -0.66
CA ASP A 87 -17.14 9.50 -1.87
C ASP A 87 -17.75 8.18 -2.41
N GLY A 88 -17.94 7.19 -1.57
CA GLY A 88 -18.61 5.94 -1.91
C GLY A 88 -17.87 5.10 -2.95
N GLY A 89 -16.54 5.11 -2.92
CA GLY A 89 -15.70 4.29 -3.79
C GLY A 89 -15.28 4.96 -5.11
N THR A 90 -15.46 6.27 -5.21
CA THR A 90 -15.12 7.07 -6.40
C THR A 90 -14.22 8.23 -6.01
N TYR A 91 -13.24 8.55 -6.83
CA TYR A 91 -12.41 9.74 -6.68
C TYR A 91 -12.12 10.34 -8.05
N ASN A 92 -12.34 11.66 -8.18
CA ASN A 92 -12.06 12.41 -9.41
C ASN A 92 -12.62 11.74 -10.68
N GLY A 93 -13.84 11.19 -10.60
CA GLY A 93 -14.52 10.50 -11.70
C GLY A 93 -14.08 9.03 -11.91
N VAL A 94 -13.12 8.54 -11.13
CA VAL A 94 -12.62 7.16 -11.23
C VAL A 94 -13.26 6.30 -10.14
N ARG A 95 -14.01 5.27 -10.53
CA ARG A 95 -14.58 4.30 -9.59
C ARG A 95 -13.62 3.16 -9.34
N ILE A 96 -13.32 2.91 -8.08
CA ILE A 96 -12.48 1.80 -7.61
C ILE A 96 -13.34 0.64 -7.12
N VAL A 97 -14.30 0.93 -6.25
CA VAL A 97 -15.26 -0.05 -5.71
C VAL A 97 -16.68 0.52 -5.77
N SER A 98 -17.69 -0.34 -5.69
CA SER A 98 -19.07 0.11 -5.65
C SER A 98 -19.42 0.75 -4.30
N GLU A 99 -20.37 1.68 -4.29
CA GLU A 99 -20.90 2.28 -3.06
C GLU A 99 -21.40 1.21 -2.08
N ALA A 100 -22.13 0.23 -2.58
CA ALA A 100 -22.60 -0.91 -1.78
C ALA A 100 -21.45 -1.71 -1.13
N THR A 101 -20.27 -1.76 -1.78
CA THR A 101 -19.09 -2.39 -1.19
C THR A 101 -18.54 -1.52 -0.06
N VAL A 102 -18.45 -0.21 -0.27
CA VAL A 102 -18.00 0.72 0.79
C VAL A 102 -18.92 0.60 1.99
N ASP A 103 -20.23 0.71 1.82
CA ASP A 103 -21.23 0.63 2.89
C ASP A 103 -21.15 -0.69 3.67
N ARG A 104 -20.83 -1.77 2.97
CA ARG A 104 -20.72 -3.09 3.61
C ARG A 104 -19.49 -3.25 4.49
N PHE A 105 -18.38 -2.57 4.16
CA PHE A 105 -17.08 -2.73 4.82
C PHE A 105 -16.66 -1.53 5.68
N THR A 106 -17.47 -0.52 5.74
CA THR A 106 -17.30 0.66 6.61
C THR A 106 -18.48 0.84 7.56
#